data_2d61af29af1c4a0d5be1156e4a288a86
#
_entry.id   2d61af29af1c4a0d5be1156e4a288a86
#
_cell.length_a   1.000
_cell.length_b   1.000
_cell.length_c   1.000
_cell.angle_alpha   90.00
_cell.angle_beta   90.00
_cell.angle_gamma   90.00
#
_symmetry.space_group_name_H-M   'P 1'
#
loop_
_entity.id
_entity.type
_entity.pdbx_description
1 polymer ?
#
loop_
_entity_poly.entity_id
_entity_poly.type
_entity_poly.pdbx_seq_one_letter_code
_entity_poly.pdbx_strand_id
1 'polypeptide(L)'
;IAVSAGAGLTDIFRELGVDYLIEGGQTMNPSTEDMLNAIDKVNAKTIYILPNNKNIILAANQARDLTEDKEIIVIPTKTIPQGVTALISFVPEKTAEENTAEMMDAISRVHTGQITYAVRDTRIEDKEIHEGDIMGIGDKGILAVGSVKENVAVATVNAMMTDDAEVISIYYGCDASEEKAEALAAVLEEKYPDCEVEVNNGGQPIYYYIISVE
;
A
#
# COMPACT_ATOMS: atom_id res chain seq x y z
N ILE A 1 -13.12 -7.24 0.28
CA ILE A 1 -13.12 -6.07 -0.62
C ILE A 1 -11.81 -5.32 -0.44
N ALA A 2 -11.14 -4.95 -1.50
CA ALA A 2 -9.95 -4.08 -1.43
C ALA A 2 -10.04 -2.91 -2.40
N VAL A 3 -9.41 -1.79 -2.06
CA VAL A 3 -9.24 -0.65 -2.96
C VAL A 3 -7.86 -0.72 -3.59
N SER A 4 -7.77 -0.56 -4.90
CA SER A 4 -6.52 -0.62 -5.64
C SER A 4 -6.56 0.22 -6.90
N ALA A 5 -5.43 0.74 -7.34
CA ALA A 5 -5.24 1.41 -8.63
C ALA A 5 -3.95 0.90 -9.28
N GLY A 6 -4.06 0.43 -10.50
CA GLY A 6 -2.99 -0.19 -11.27
C GLY A 6 -3.30 -1.65 -11.60
N ALA A 7 -3.04 -2.04 -12.84
CA ALA A 7 -3.40 -3.37 -13.34
C ALA A 7 -2.67 -4.49 -12.57
N GLY A 8 -1.38 -4.33 -12.32
CA GLY A 8 -0.59 -5.32 -11.59
C GLY A 8 -1.02 -5.46 -10.15
N LEU A 9 -1.27 -4.34 -9.43
CA LEU A 9 -1.82 -4.40 -8.07
C LEU A 9 -3.19 -5.09 -8.03
N THR A 10 -4.04 -4.81 -9.02
CA THR A 10 -5.33 -5.48 -9.16
C THR A 10 -5.18 -6.99 -9.30
N ASP A 11 -4.22 -7.44 -10.10
CA ASP A 11 -3.95 -8.87 -10.29
C ASP A 11 -3.40 -9.52 -9.00
N ILE A 12 -2.47 -8.86 -8.30
CA ILE A 12 -1.97 -9.32 -6.99
C ILE A 12 -3.13 -9.53 -6.01
N PHE A 13 -4.03 -8.55 -5.85
CA PHE A 13 -5.17 -8.69 -4.95
C PHE A 13 -6.14 -9.81 -5.37
N ARG A 14 -6.34 -10.03 -6.67
CA ARG A 14 -7.15 -11.16 -7.18
C ARG A 14 -6.49 -12.50 -6.87
N GLU A 15 -5.19 -12.64 -7.09
CA GLU A 15 -4.43 -13.85 -6.78
C GLU A 15 -4.46 -14.17 -5.29
N LEU A 16 -4.48 -13.15 -4.43
CA LEU A 16 -4.65 -13.30 -2.99
C LEU A 16 -6.11 -13.58 -2.56
N GLY A 17 -7.04 -13.71 -3.51
CA GLY A 17 -8.41 -14.14 -3.24
C GLY A 17 -9.39 -13.04 -2.86
N VAL A 18 -9.12 -11.78 -3.23
CA VAL A 18 -10.09 -10.69 -3.03
C VAL A 18 -11.32 -10.88 -3.92
N ASP A 19 -12.50 -10.90 -3.31
CA ASP A 19 -13.77 -11.13 -4.00
C ASP A 19 -14.23 -9.92 -4.82
N TYR A 20 -13.94 -8.72 -4.38
CA TYR A 20 -14.33 -7.49 -5.07
C TYR A 20 -13.28 -6.40 -4.93
N LEU A 21 -12.90 -5.79 -6.05
CA LEU A 21 -11.95 -4.69 -6.11
C LEU A 21 -12.67 -3.40 -6.49
N ILE A 22 -12.41 -2.35 -5.71
CA ILE A 22 -12.83 -0.98 -6.02
C ILE A 22 -11.63 -0.26 -6.61
N GLU A 23 -11.77 0.24 -7.84
CA GLU A 23 -10.72 1.04 -8.46
C GLU A 23 -10.66 2.43 -7.84
N GLY A 24 -9.48 2.85 -7.41
CA GLY A 24 -9.27 4.17 -6.81
C GLY A 24 -8.13 4.22 -5.80
N GLY A 25 -8.09 5.32 -5.06
CA GLY A 25 -7.11 5.50 -3.97
C GLY A 25 -5.88 6.29 -4.32
N GLN A 26 -5.71 6.69 -5.59
CA GLN A 26 -4.57 7.50 -6.05
C GLN A 26 -5.03 8.92 -6.40
N THR A 27 -5.84 9.04 -7.45
CA THR A 27 -6.37 10.33 -7.94
C THR A 27 -7.83 10.55 -7.58
N MET A 28 -8.58 9.46 -7.42
CA MET A 28 -9.99 9.47 -7.00
C MET A 28 -10.18 8.54 -5.81
N ASN A 29 -10.73 9.08 -4.73
CA ASN A 29 -11.10 8.29 -3.57
C ASN A 29 -12.53 7.77 -3.77
N PRO A 30 -12.74 6.44 -3.66
CA PRO A 30 -14.07 5.87 -3.64
C PRO A 30 -14.94 6.50 -2.54
N SER A 31 -16.20 6.73 -2.88
CA SER A 31 -17.20 7.25 -1.97
C SER A 31 -17.77 6.16 -1.05
N THR A 32 -18.55 6.58 -0.04
CA THR A 32 -19.33 5.64 0.78
C THR A 32 -20.33 4.84 -0.08
N GLU A 33 -20.90 5.44 -1.12
CA GLU A 33 -21.80 4.76 -2.06
C GLU A 33 -21.05 3.67 -2.86
N ASP A 34 -19.83 3.92 -3.31
CA ASP A 34 -19.01 2.92 -3.99
C ASP A 34 -18.72 1.72 -3.06
N MET A 35 -18.47 1.99 -1.78
CA MET A 35 -18.28 0.93 -0.77
C MET A 35 -19.55 0.12 -0.56
N LEU A 36 -20.72 0.76 -0.43
CA LEU A 36 -22.01 0.08 -0.30
C LEU A 36 -22.31 -0.79 -1.53
N ASN A 37 -22.08 -0.26 -2.73
CA ASN A 37 -22.25 -1.02 -3.97
C ASN A 37 -21.32 -2.25 -4.04
N ALA A 38 -20.10 -2.14 -3.52
CA ALA A 38 -19.17 -3.26 -3.43
C ALA A 38 -19.64 -4.31 -2.40
N ILE A 39 -20.12 -3.87 -1.24
CA ILE A 39 -20.69 -4.75 -0.20
C ILE A 39 -21.87 -5.56 -0.76
N ASP A 40 -22.74 -4.93 -1.54
CA ASP A 40 -23.90 -5.58 -2.16
C ASP A 40 -23.51 -6.67 -3.18
N LYS A 41 -22.36 -6.51 -3.85
CA LYS A 41 -21.86 -7.47 -4.84
C LYS A 41 -21.22 -8.71 -4.22
N VAL A 42 -20.78 -8.64 -2.96
CA VAL A 42 -20.14 -9.76 -2.27
C VAL A 42 -21.19 -10.58 -1.51
N ASN A 43 -21.35 -11.84 -1.91
CA ASN A 43 -22.29 -12.77 -1.27
C ASN A 43 -21.63 -13.47 -0.06
N ALA A 44 -21.42 -12.72 1.00
CA ALA A 44 -20.89 -13.22 2.27
C ALA A 44 -21.62 -12.60 3.47
N LYS A 45 -21.57 -13.28 4.61
CA LYS A 45 -22.12 -12.76 5.88
C LYS A 45 -21.16 -11.80 6.55
N THR A 46 -19.87 -12.11 6.52
CA THR A 46 -18.78 -11.28 7.04
C THR A 46 -17.93 -10.80 5.89
N ILE A 47 -17.69 -9.49 5.80
CA ILE A 47 -16.93 -8.86 4.72
C ILE A 47 -15.85 -7.98 5.34
N TYR A 48 -14.59 -8.26 4.97
CA TYR A 48 -13.46 -7.40 5.29
C TYR A 48 -13.29 -6.34 4.21
N ILE A 49 -13.04 -5.09 4.61
CA ILE A 49 -12.72 -3.99 3.69
C ILE A 49 -11.30 -3.52 3.98
N LEU A 50 -10.47 -3.51 2.95
CA LEU A 50 -9.09 -3.02 2.96
C LEU A 50 -9.03 -1.72 2.15
N PRO A 51 -9.10 -0.54 2.80
CA PRO A 51 -9.12 0.75 2.10
C PRO A 51 -7.82 1.08 1.37
N ASN A 52 -6.67 0.62 1.88
CA ASN A 52 -5.32 0.81 1.33
C ASN A 52 -4.93 2.29 1.09
N ASN A 53 -5.68 3.20 1.70
CA ASN A 53 -5.42 4.63 1.68
C ASN A 53 -6.10 5.30 2.89
N LYS A 54 -5.35 6.12 3.63
CA LYS A 54 -5.86 6.81 4.82
C LYS A 54 -7.11 7.67 4.58
N ASN A 55 -7.23 8.24 3.36
CA ASN A 55 -8.35 9.10 2.98
C ASN A 55 -9.65 8.33 2.72
N ILE A 56 -9.57 7.01 2.54
CA ILE A 56 -10.70 6.14 2.20
C ILE A 56 -11.28 5.46 3.46
N ILE A 57 -10.50 5.36 4.53
CA ILE A 57 -10.91 4.69 5.78
C ILE A 57 -12.25 5.24 6.30
N LEU A 58 -12.45 6.56 6.22
CA LEU A 58 -13.70 7.17 6.68
C LEU A 58 -14.91 6.69 5.87
N ALA A 59 -14.80 6.65 4.54
CA ALA A 59 -15.87 6.16 3.67
C ALA A 59 -16.19 4.68 3.92
N ALA A 60 -15.16 3.84 4.14
CA ALA A 60 -15.34 2.44 4.50
C ALA A 60 -16.06 2.28 5.85
N ASN A 61 -15.69 3.07 6.86
CA ASN A 61 -16.36 3.05 8.17
C ASN A 61 -17.83 3.52 8.07
N GLN A 62 -18.11 4.54 7.28
CA GLN A 62 -19.49 5.00 7.04
C GLN A 62 -20.33 3.92 6.34
N ALA A 63 -19.76 3.22 5.35
CA ALA A 63 -20.45 2.12 4.68
C ALA A 63 -20.73 0.96 5.67
N ARG A 64 -19.78 0.62 6.54
CA ARG A 64 -20.00 -0.34 7.63
C ARG A 64 -21.19 0.05 8.49
N ASP A 65 -21.21 1.30 8.95
CA ASP A 65 -22.24 1.79 9.88
C ASP A 65 -23.64 1.88 9.25
N LEU A 66 -23.72 1.92 7.91
CA LEU A 66 -24.97 1.92 7.13
C LEU A 66 -25.42 0.51 6.70
N THR A 67 -24.60 -0.51 6.88
CA THR A 67 -24.93 -1.90 6.49
C THR A 67 -25.51 -2.64 7.69
N GLU A 68 -26.75 -3.12 7.57
CA GLU A 68 -27.47 -3.78 8.67
C GLU A 68 -27.54 -5.31 8.55
N ASP A 69 -27.44 -5.84 7.33
CA ASP A 69 -27.70 -7.24 7.00
C ASP A 69 -26.44 -8.12 6.93
N LYS A 70 -25.26 -7.50 7.00
CA LYS A 70 -23.95 -8.16 6.95
C LYS A 70 -23.02 -7.60 8.02
N GLU A 71 -22.11 -8.43 8.49
CA GLU A 71 -21.02 -8.00 9.36
C GLU A 71 -19.89 -7.40 8.50
N ILE A 72 -19.64 -6.11 8.65
CA ILE A 72 -18.58 -5.41 7.94
C ILE A 72 -17.43 -5.08 8.88
N ILE A 73 -16.24 -5.54 8.53
CA ILE A 73 -15.02 -5.32 9.29
C ILE A 73 -14.05 -4.49 8.44
N VAL A 74 -13.75 -3.28 8.88
CA VAL A 74 -12.76 -2.42 8.20
C VAL A 74 -11.41 -2.63 8.85
N ILE A 75 -10.46 -3.21 8.11
CA ILE A 75 -9.06 -3.24 8.50
C ILE A 75 -8.43 -1.93 8.01
N PRO A 76 -7.96 -1.03 8.87
CA PRO A 76 -7.62 0.34 8.51
C PRO A 76 -6.26 0.45 7.80
N THR A 77 -6.10 -0.32 6.72
CA THR A 77 -4.92 -0.29 5.86
C THR A 77 -4.77 1.09 5.20
N LYS A 78 -3.60 1.69 5.31
CA LYS A 78 -3.29 3.03 4.82
C LYS A 78 -2.52 3.00 3.50
N THR A 79 -1.98 1.84 3.15
CA THR A 79 -1.11 1.62 2.00
C THR A 79 -1.40 0.27 1.34
N ILE A 80 -0.99 0.12 0.09
CA ILE A 80 -1.12 -1.14 -0.66
C ILE A 80 -0.38 -2.29 0.05
N PRO A 81 0.90 -2.14 0.46
CA PRO A 81 1.60 -3.22 1.17
C PRO A 81 0.85 -3.68 2.44
N GLN A 82 0.32 -2.76 3.24
CA GLN A 82 -0.51 -3.14 4.40
C GLN A 82 -1.71 -3.99 4.00
N GLY A 83 -2.36 -3.69 2.86
CA GLY A 83 -3.46 -4.49 2.33
C GLY A 83 -3.02 -5.89 1.92
N VAL A 84 -1.88 -6.01 1.27
CA VAL A 84 -1.28 -7.29 0.86
C VAL A 84 -0.95 -8.15 2.09
N THR A 85 -0.23 -7.58 3.05
CA THR A 85 0.16 -8.29 4.29
C THR A 85 -1.06 -8.69 5.13
N ALA A 86 -2.09 -7.83 5.20
CA ALA A 86 -3.34 -8.19 5.85
C ALA A 86 -4.01 -9.41 5.20
N LEU A 87 -4.05 -9.48 3.86
CA LEU A 87 -4.63 -10.63 3.14
C LEU A 87 -3.82 -11.92 3.34
N ILE A 88 -2.50 -11.83 3.33
CA ILE A 88 -1.62 -12.99 3.59
C ILE A 88 -1.86 -13.55 4.99
N SER A 89 -2.20 -12.69 5.95
CA SER A 89 -2.48 -13.09 7.33
C SER A 89 -3.90 -13.63 7.55
N PHE A 90 -4.79 -13.51 6.57
CA PHE A 90 -6.17 -13.99 6.66
C PHE A 90 -6.25 -15.50 6.51
N VAL A 91 -6.94 -16.17 7.43
CA VAL A 91 -7.16 -17.61 7.43
C VAL A 91 -8.66 -17.90 7.46
N PRO A 92 -9.26 -18.49 6.40
CA PRO A 92 -10.71 -18.70 6.29
C PRO A 92 -11.34 -19.51 7.43
N GLU A 93 -10.56 -20.42 8.04
CA GLU A 93 -11.01 -21.31 9.12
C GLU A 93 -11.08 -20.63 10.50
N LYS A 94 -10.47 -19.45 10.65
CA LYS A 94 -10.48 -18.67 11.89
C LYS A 94 -11.77 -17.85 12.03
N THR A 95 -12.08 -17.51 13.26
CA THR A 95 -13.20 -16.58 13.53
C THR A 95 -12.91 -15.16 13.01
N ALA A 96 -13.96 -14.36 12.89
CA ALA A 96 -13.82 -12.96 12.50
C ALA A 96 -12.95 -12.16 13.47
N GLU A 97 -13.06 -12.45 14.76
CA GLU A 97 -12.27 -11.80 15.81
C GLU A 97 -10.77 -12.16 15.71
N GLU A 98 -10.47 -13.46 15.54
CA GLU A 98 -9.08 -13.94 15.36
C GLU A 98 -8.42 -13.36 14.11
N ASN A 99 -9.10 -13.41 12.96
CA ASN A 99 -8.60 -12.82 11.72
C ASN A 99 -8.38 -11.31 11.85
N THR A 100 -9.31 -10.59 12.47
CA THR A 100 -9.17 -9.14 12.70
C THR A 100 -7.93 -8.84 13.53
N ALA A 101 -7.72 -9.58 14.62
CA ALA A 101 -6.57 -9.38 15.48
C ALA A 101 -5.24 -9.64 14.75
N GLU A 102 -5.16 -10.72 13.97
CA GLU A 102 -3.96 -11.08 13.21
C GLU A 102 -3.67 -10.10 12.08
N MET A 103 -4.69 -9.70 11.32
CA MET A 103 -4.54 -8.70 10.27
C MET A 103 -4.09 -7.34 10.84
N MET A 104 -4.64 -6.92 11.99
CA MET A 104 -4.25 -5.69 12.67
C MET A 104 -2.81 -5.74 13.19
N ASP A 105 -2.38 -6.86 13.75
CA ASP A 105 -0.99 -7.08 14.17
C ASP A 105 -0.05 -7.04 12.97
N ALA A 106 -0.39 -7.75 11.90
CA ALA A 106 0.42 -7.82 10.68
C ALA A 106 0.64 -6.44 10.05
N ILE A 107 -0.43 -5.64 9.85
CA ILE A 107 -0.28 -4.30 9.25
C ILE A 107 0.51 -3.32 10.12
N SER A 108 0.62 -3.56 11.42
CA SER A 108 1.37 -2.70 12.33
C SER A 108 2.89 -2.77 12.13
N ARG A 109 3.38 -3.85 11.52
CA ARG A 109 4.80 -4.10 11.24
C ARG A 109 5.22 -3.63 9.86
N VAL A 110 4.28 -3.27 8.98
CA VAL A 110 4.55 -2.82 7.62
C VAL A 110 4.91 -1.34 7.59
N HIS A 111 6.13 -1.03 7.22
CA HIS A 111 6.58 0.34 6.92
C HIS A 111 6.52 0.56 5.41
N THR A 112 5.86 1.63 4.97
CA THR A 112 5.68 1.90 3.53
C THR A 112 6.33 3.21 3.12
N GLY A 113 7.13 3.17 2.04
CA GLY A 113 7.66 4.31 1.33
C GLY A 113 7.05 4.43 -0.06
N GLN A 114 6.64 5.63 -0.43
CA GLN A 114 6.06 5.93 -1.74
C GLN A 114 6.96 6.93 -2.48
N ILE A 115 7.48 6.53 -3.63
CA ILE A 115 8.41 7.34 -4.43
C ILE A 115 7.62 8.03 -5.54
N THR A 116 7.58 9.37 -5.49
CA THR A 116 6.81 10.20 -6.42
C THR A 116 7.57 11.50 -6.73
N TYR A 117 6.93 12.43 -7.40
CA TYR A 117 7.50 13.72 -7.77
C TYR A 117 6.69 14.89 -7.18
N ALA A 118 7.38 16.00 -6.95
CA ALA A 118 6.76 17.24 -6.51
C ALA A 118 6.08 17.96 -7.68
N VAL A 119 4.80 18.28 -7.53
CA VAL A 119 4.00 18.99 -8.55
C VAL A 119 4.11 20.52 -8.46
N ARG A 120 4.80 21.04 -7.44
CA ARG A 120 5.05 22.47 -7.20
C ARG A 120 6.15 22.66 -6.19
N ASP A 121 6.72 23.85 -6.16
CA ASP A 121 7.65 24.26 -5.11
C ASP A 121 6.92 24.27 -3.77
N THR A 122 7.54 23.74 -2.75
CA THR A 122 7.02 23.72 -1.39
C THR A 122 8.16 23.65 -0.38
N ARG A 123 7.86 23.97 0.86
CA ARG A 123 8.77 23.75 1.99
C ARG A 123 8.04 22.96 3.06
N ILE A 124 8.59 21.83 3.42
CA ILE A 124 8.04 20.96 4.46
C ILE A 124 9.13 20.75 5.50
N GLU A 125 8.84 21.19 6.72
CA GLU A 125 9.83 21.29 7.79
C GLU A 125 11.04 22.13 7.34
N ASP A 126 12.26 21.58 7.38
CA ASP A 126 13.49 22.24 6.94
C ASP A 126 13.91 21.90 5.51
N LYS A 127 13.10 21.12 4.76
CA LYS A 127 13.39 20.71 3.38
C LYS A 127 12.73 21.66 2.38
N GLU A 128 13.54 22.27 1.52
CA GLU A 128 13.07 22.95 0.31
C GLU A 128 12.90 21.90 -0.78
N ILE A 129 11.75 21.88 -1.41
CA ILE A 129 11.35 20.94 -2.45
C ILE A 129 10.92 21.74 -3.66
N HIS A 130 11.54 21.49 -4.80
CA HIS A 130 11.22 22.17 -6.05
C HIS A 130 10.33 21.31 -6.92
N GLU A 131 9.57 21.93 -7.79
CA GLU A 131 8.77 21.23 -8.80
C GLU A 131 9.65 20.26 -9.60
N GLY A 132 9.23 19.02 -9.71
CA GLY A 132 9.97 17.94 -10.38
C GLY A 132 10.97 17.18 -9.51
N ASP A 133 11.25 17.63 -8.30
CA ASP A 133 12.05 16.85 -7.35
C ASP A 133 11.37 15.52 -7.05
N ILE A 134 12.16 14.47 -6.89
CA ILE A 134 11.69 13.16 -6.47
C ILE A 134 11.62 13.11 -4.94
N MET A 135 10.50 12.64 -4.43
CA MET A 135 10.24 12.52 -3.00
C MET A 135 10.00 11.07 -2.60
N GLY A 136 10.57 10.66 -1.49
CA GLY A 136 10.20 9.44 -0.77
C GLY A 136 9.33 9.80 0.42
N ILE A 137 8.05 9.41 0.37
CA ILE A 137 7.05 9.70 1.39
C ILE A 137 6.82 8.44 2.22
N GLY A 138 7.12 8.51 3.50
CA GLY A 138 6.86 7.43 4.46
C GLY A 138 5.63 7.68 5.32
N ASP A 139 5.44 6.84 6.32
CA ASP A 139 4.27 6.87 7.20
C ASP A 139 4.12 8.21 7.96
N LYS A 140 5.23 8.84 8.30
CA LYS A 140 5.28 10.07 9.13
C LYS A 140 5.62 11.34 8.35
N GLY A 141 5.84 11.26 7.03
CA GLY A 141 6.19 12.41 6.21
C GLY A 141 7.26 12.12 5.18
N ILE A 142 7.97 13.16 4.71
CA ILE A 142 8.99 13.04 3.67
C ILE A 142 10.30 12.52 4.27
N LEU A 143 10.71 11.34 3.84
CA LEU A 143 11.93 10.66 4.27
C LEU A 143 13.16 11.10 3.45
N ALA A 144 12.98 11.25 2.13
CA ALA A 144 14.06 11.59 1.21
C ALA A 144 13.57 12.53 0.10
N VAL A 145 14.47 13.37 -0.41
CA VAL A 145 14.27 14.24 -1.58
C VAL A 145 15.53 14.19 -2.43
N GLY A 146 15.37 14.15 -3.74
CA GLY A 146 16.49 14.14 -4.70
C GLY A 146 16.02 14.24 -6.15
N SER A 147 16.93 14.05 -7.08
CA SER A 147 16.66 14.14 -8.53
C SER A 147 16.61 12.80 -9.26
N VAL A 148 17.02 11.71 -8.60
CA VAL A 148 17.09 10.35 -9.18
C VAL A 148 16.21 9.42 -8.37
N LYS A 149 15.22 8.79 -9.02
CA LYS A 149 14.20 7.95 -8.40
C LYS A 149 14.81 6.83 -7.55
N GLU A 150 15.76 6.11 -8.11
CA GLU A 150 16.38 4.95 -7.49
C GLU A 150 17.19 5.35 -6.23
N ASN A 151 17.90 6.49 -6.29
CA ASN A 151 18.64 7.00 -5.14
C ASN A 151 17.70 7.43 -4.00
N VAL A 152 16.58 8.08 -4.36
CA VAL A 152 15.55 8.45 -3.39
C VAL A 152 14.88 7.20 -2.80
N ALA A 153 14.65 6.16 -3.63
CA ALA A 153 14.12 4.89 -3.16
C ALA A 153 15.05 4.23 -2.13
N VAL A 154 16.34 4.12 -2.42
CA VAL A 154 17.34 3.58 -1.47
C VAL A 154 17.38 4.41 -0.18
N ALA A 155 17.40 5.74 -0.28
CA ALA A 155 17.39 6.60 0.90
C ALA A 155 16.11 6.45 1.73
N THR A 156 14.96 6.23 1.06
CA THR A 156 13.68 5.99 1.72
C THR A 156 13.67 4.66 2.46
N VAL A 157 14.15 3.59 1.83
CA VAL A 157 14.30 2.27 2.48
C VAL A 157 15.23 2.37 3.69
N ASN A 158 16.37 3.06 3.55
CA ASN A 158 17.28 3.27 4.69
C ASN A 158 16.61 3.92 5.90
N ALA A 159 15.72 4.88 5.64
CA ALA A 159 14.99 5.59 6.69
C ALA A 159 13.85 4.78 7.33
N MET A 160 13.38 3.72 6.65
CA MET A 160 12.32 2.83 7.13
C MET A 160 12.87 1.54 7.77
N MET A 161 14.13 1.20 7.49
CA MET A 161 14.74 -0.05 7.94
C MET A 161 14.72 -0.18 9.46
N THR A 162 14.34 -1.36 9.94
CA THR A 162 14.36 -1.76 11.35
C THR A 162 15.27 -2.96 11.54
N ASP A 163 15.68 -3.22 12.79
CA ASP A 163 16.61 -4.33 13.10
C ASP A 163 15.97 -5.71 12.91
N ASP A 164 14.65 -5.78 12.88
CA ASP A 164 13.83 -6.99 12.72
C ASP A 164 13.20 -7.13 11.33
N ALA A 165 13.61 -6.28 10.37
CA ALA A 165 13.12 -6.36 9.00
C ALA A 165 13.70 -7.60 8.28
N GLU A 166 12.82 -8.38 7.66
CA GLU A 166 13.14 -9.61 6.93
C GLU A 166 12.81 -9.51 5.42
N VAL A 167 11.85 -8.66 5.05
CA VAL A 167 11.37 -8.55 3.66
C VAL A 167 11.33 -7.10 3.20
N ILE A 168 11.78 -6.88 1.96
CA ILE A 168 11.61 -5.61 1.22
C ILE A 168 10.84 -5.92 -0.04
N SER A 169 9.61 -5.38 -0.18
CA SER A 169 8.81 -5.57 -1.39
C SER A 169 8.76 -4.28 -2.20
N ILE A 170 9.10 -4.36 -3.48
CA ILE A 170 9.10 -3.25 -4.43
C ILE A 170 7.93 -3.46 -5.41
N TYR A 171 7.02 -2.49 -5.48
CA TYR A 171 5.95 -2.43 -6.47
C TYR A 171 6.25 -1.29 -7.44
N TYR A 172 6.66 -1.60 -8.68
CA TYR A 172 6.94 -0.56 -9.67
C TYR A 172 5.68 -0.11 -10.42
N GLY A 173 5.56 1.20 -10.60
CA GLY A 173 4.42 1.83 -11.26
C GLY A 173 4.55 1.91 -12.78
N CYS A 174 3.50 2.43 -13.44
CA CYS A 174 3.46 2.55 -14.90
C CYS A 174 4.53 3.47 -15.49
N ASP A 175 5.10 4.39 -14.71
CA ASP A 175 6.18 5.31 -15.11
C ASP A 175 7.59 4.83 -14.67
N ALA A 176 7.70 3.57 -14.27
CA ALA A 176 8.95 2.88 -13.99
C ALA A 176 9.06 1.60 -14.85
N SER A 177 10.28 1.12 -15.09
CA SER A 177 10.50 -0.11 -15.84
C SER A 177 10.92 -1.25 -14.89
N GLU A 178 10.61 -2.48 -15.29
CA GLU A 178 11.05 -3.70 -14.60
C GLU A 178 12.58 -3.74 -14.45
N GLU A 179 13.32 -3.45 -15.52
CA GLU A 179 14.79 -3.38 -15.51
C GLU A 179 15.32 -2.44 -14.41
N LYS A 180 14.68 -1.29 -14.23
CA LYS A 180 15.04 -0.32 -13.19
C LYS A 180 14.68 -0.81 -11.78
N ALA A 181 13.54 -1.48 -11.65
CA ALA A 181 13.11 -2.07 -10.39
C ALA A 181 14.03 -3.22 -9.96
N GLU A 182 14.43 -4.08 -10.90
CA GLU A 182 15.40 -5.16 -10.67
C GLU A 182 16.80 -4.61 -10.29
N ALA A 183 17.24 -3.54 -10.96
CA ALA A 183 18.50 -2.89 -10.59
C ALA A 183 18.44 -2.26 -9.18
N LEU A 184 17.31 -1.70 -8.80
CA LEU A 184 17.08 -1.19 -7.44
C LEU A 184 17.09 -2.34 -6.42
N ALA A 185 16.44 -3.47 -6.73
CA ALA A 185 16.43 -4.66 -5.88
C ALA A 185 17.85 -5.17 -5.63
N ALA A 186 18.68 -5.30 -6.68
CA ALA A 186 20.08 -5.73 -6.56
C ALA A 186 20.90 -4.83 -5.61
N VAL A 187 20.68 -3.52 -5.65
CA VAL A 187 21.33 -2.57 -4.73
C VAL A 187 20.88 -2.79 -3.29
N LEU A 188 19.57 -3.08 -3.08
CA LEU A 188 19.02 -3.31 -1.75
C LEU A 188 19.47 -4.67 -1.19
N GLU A 189 19.54 -5.72 -2.01
CA GLU A 189 20.06 -7.04 -1.63
C GLU A 189 21.53 -6.96 -1.19
N GLU A 190 22.37 -6.21 -1.93
CA GLU A 190 23.76 -6.01 -1.53
C GLU A 190 23.87 -5.27 -0.19
N LYS A 191 22.98 -4.30 0.03
CA LYS A 191 22.99 -3.46 1.23
C LYS A 191 22.37 -4.13 2.45
N TYR A 192 21.35 -4.95 2.25
CA TYR A 192 20.60 -5.65 3.30
C TYR A 192 20.57 -7.17 3.02
N PRO A 193 21.71 -7.86 3.16
CA PRO A 193 21.85 -9.26 2.77
C PRO A 193 21.00 -10.22 3.62
N ASP A 194 20.48 -9.76 4.74
CA ASP A 194 19.60 -10.55 5.62
C ASP A 194 18.11 -10.39 5.28
N CYS A 195 17.77 -9.48 4.33
CA CYS A 195 16.41 -9.27 3.85
C CYS A 195 16.19 -9.97 2.50
N GLU A 196 15.03 -10.59 2.35
CA GLU A 196 14.53 -10.99 1.03
C GLU A 196 14.00 -9.77 0.29
N VAL A 197 14.39 -9.58 -0.98
CA VAL A 197 13.92 -8.47 -1.80
C VAL A 197 13.05 -8.98 -2.93
N GLU A 198 11.81 -8.52 -2.98
CA GLU A 198 10.84 -8.91 -4.00
C GLU A 198 10.53 -7.74 -4.95
N VAL A 199 10.41 -8.05 -6.25
CA VAL A 199 9.99 -7.07 -7.27
C VAL A 199 8.66 -7.49 -7.87
N ASN A 200 7.70 -6.60 -7.81
CA ASN A 200 6.33 -6.82 -8.28
C ASN A 200 5.92 -5.72 -9.26
N ASN A 201 5.28 -6.11 -10.36
CA ASN A 201 4.64 -5.16 -11.25
C ASN A 201 3.36 -4.63 -10.60
N GLY A 202 3.37 -3.40 -10.13
CA GLY A 202 2.16 -2.78 -9.59
C GLY A 202 1.32 -2.08 -10.66
N GLY A 203 1.98 -1.48 -11.65
CA GLY A 203 1.32 -0.70 -12.71
C GLY A 203 0.56 0.51 -12.20
N GLN A 204 0.79 0.92 -10.95
CA GLN A 204 0.11 2.07 -10.34
C GLN A 204 0.55 3.39 -10.98
N PRO A 205 -0.36 4.38 -11.11
CA PRO A 205 -0.02 5.72 -11.52
C PRO A 205 0.62 6.53 -10.38
N ILE A 206 1.25 7.65 -10.69
CA ILE A 206 1.78 8.67 -9.75
C ILE A 206 3.03 8.22 -9.00
N TYR A 207 3.02 7.01 -8.44
CA TYR A 207 4.17 6.48 -7.69
C TYR A 207 5.03 5.62 -8.60
N TYR A 208 6.28 6.04 -8.77
CA TYR A 208 7.28 5.24 -9.48
C TYR A 208 7.53 3.90 -8.80
N TYR A 209 7.62 3.97 -7.47
CA TYR A 209 7.74 2.79 -6.62
C TYR A 209 6.88 2.96 -5.37
N ILE A 210 6.23 1.89 -4.96
CA ILE A 210 5.73 1.69 -3.60
C ILE A 210 6.61 0.60 -3.01
N ILE A 211 7.19 0.84 -1.83
CA ILE A 211 8.15 -0.09 -1.22
C ILE A 211 7.71 -0.33 0.22
N SER A 212 7.65 -1.59 0.63
CA SER A 212 7.49 -1.95 2.03
C SER A 212 8.77 -2.52 2.62
N VAL A 213 8.90 -2.35 3.94
CA VAL A 213 9.88 -2.99 4.81
C VAL A 213 9.09 -3.65 5.93
N GLU A 214 9.28 -4.95 6.08
CA GLU A 214 8.53 -5.82 7.01
C GLU A 214 9.45 -6.73 7.81
#